data_998670463ec78917c9a1e4022db181ff
#
_entry.id   998670463ec78917c9a1e4022db181ff
#
_cell.length_a   1.000
_cell.length_b   1.000
_cell.length_c   1.000
_cell.angle_alpha   90.00
_cell.angle_beta   90.00
_cell.angle_gamma   90.00
#
_symmetry.space_group_name_H-M   'P 1'
#
loop_
_entity.id
_entity.type
_entity.pdbx_description
1 polymer ?
#
loop_
_entity_poly.entity_id
_entity_poly.type
_entity_poly.pdbx_seq_one_letter_code
_entity_poly.pdbx_strand_id
1 'polypeptide(L)'
;GLRLGCNVICEKPLVLNPYNIDNLVELEEETGNQAYTILQLRLHDRIMALKKKIEEGPKDKIYDVDLTYITSRGKWYYSSWKGDIHKAGGIATNIGVHFYDMLQWIFGSVEKNIVHVMSFDRVAGFLQLKNARVRYFLSINAACLPPNAVQGEKKTYRTLSIDGEEFEFSQGFTELHTKSYQKILAGE
;
A
#
# COMPACT_ATOMS: atom_id res chain seq x y z
N GLY A 1 -0.72 23.70 8.06
CA GLY A 1 -1.14 23.14 9.37
C GLY A 1 0.02 23.19 10.36
N LEU A 2 1.14 22.49 10.10
CA LEU A 2 2.26 22.35 11.07
C LEU A 2 2.76 23.70 11.60
N ARG A 3 3.09 24.64 10.72
CA ARG A 3 3.54 26.00 11.13
C ARG A 3 2.49 26.85 11.83
N LEU A 4 1.23 26.42 11.84
CA LEU A 4 0.13 27.06 12.55
C LEU A 4 -0.19 26.38 13.89
N GLY A 5 0.71 25.48 14.35
CA GLY A 5 0.53 24.79 15.62
C GLY A 5 -0.47 23.64 15.59
N CYS A 6 -0.75 23.08 14.40
CA CYS A 6 -1.69 21.99 14.27
C CYS A 6 -1.01 20.71 13.76
N ASN A 7 -1.35 19.57 14.33
CA ASN A 7 -1.14 18.30 13.69
C ASN A 7 -2.00 18.19 12.43
N VAL A 8 -1.51 17.50 11.41
CA VAL A 8 -2.24 17.35 10.15
C VAL A 8 -2.46 15.88 9.83
N ILE A 9 -3.62 15.55 9.28
CA ILE A 9 -3.93 14.21 8.79
C ILE A 9 -4.12 14.31 7.28
N CYS A 10 -3.33 13.57 6.54
CA CYS A 10 -3.34 13.55 5.08
C CYS A 10 -3.79 12.21 4.55
N GLU A 11 -4.63 12.23 3.52
CA GLU A 11 -4.89 11.05 2.71
C GLU A 11 -3.64 10.65 1.91
N LYS A 12 -3.58 9.38 1.59
CA LYS A 12 -2.50 8.84 0.76
C LYS A 12 -2.67 9.24 -0.74
N PRO A 13 -1.61 9.39 -1.48
CA PRO A 13 -0.21 9.41 -1.02
C PRO A 13 0.08 10.71 -0.27
N LEU A 14 0.88 10.63 0.79
CA LEU A 14 1.28 11.81 1.58
C LEU A 14 2.03 12.82 0.69
N VAL A 15 2.92 12.29 -0.15
CA VAL A 15 3.73 13.06 -1.10
C VAL A 15 3.89 12.28 -2.40
N LEU A 16 4.24 12.97 -3.50
CA LEU A 16 4.60 12.37 -4.77
C LEU A 16 6.12 12.28 -4.98
N ASN A 17 6.87 13.14 -4.29
CA ASN A 17 8.32 13.20 -4.37
C ASN A 17 8.91 12.91 -2.99
N PRO A 18 9.85 11.94 -2.87
CA PRO A 18 10.51 11.61 -1.61
C PRO A 18 11.14 12.80 -0.88
N TYR A 19 11.71 13.77 -1.58
CA TYR A 19 12.28 14.99 -0.98
C TYR A 19 11.26 15.80 -0.16
N ASN A 20 9.98 15.67 -0.44
CA ASN A 20 8.96 16.33 0.36
C ASN A 20 8.76 15.68 1.74
N ILE A 21 9.22 14.43 1.91
CA ILE A 21 9.26 13.78 3.23
C ILE A 21 10.31 14.45 4.10
N ASP A 22 11.50 14.69 3.56
CA ASP A 22 12.59 15.34 4.31
C ASP A 22 12.14 16.72 4.81
N ASN A 23 11.50 17.51 3.94
CA ASN A 23 10.92 18.80 4.33
C ASN A 23 9.82 18.68 5.40
N LEU A 24 9.02 17.59 5.39
CA LEU A 24 8.02 17.37 6.43
C LEU A 24 8.67 17.00 7.75
N VAL A 25 9.71 16.18 7.75
CA VAL A 25 10.47 15.81 8.95
C VAL A 25 11.08 17.07 9.58
N GLU A 26 11.75 17.94 8.80
CA GLU A 26 12.27 19.21 9.26
C GLU A 26 11.19 20.09 9.90
N LEU A 27 10.00 20.16 9.28
CA LEU A 27 8.87 20.92 9.80
C LEU A 27 8.29 20.33 11.09
N GLU A 28 8.26 19.01 11.23
CA GLU A 28 7.84 18.33 12.46
C GLU A 28 8.82 18.64 13.60
N GLU A 29 10.12 18.58 13.34
CA GLU A 29 11.17 18.94 14.29
C GLU A 29 11.10 20.42 14.70
N GLU A 30 10.91 21.33 13.71
CA GLU A 30 10.81 22.79 13.94
C GLU A 30 9.59 23.16 14.79
N THR A 31 8.45 22.50 14.54
CA THR A 31 7.16 22.92 15.10
C THR A 31 6.68 22.09 16.28
N GLY A 32 7.23 20.89 16.47
CA GLY A 32 6.75 19.90 17.43
C GLY A 32 5.39 19.30 17.06
N ASN A 33 4.84 19.62 15.89
CA ASN A 33 3.58 19.07 15.38
C ASN A 33 3.86 17.93 14.39
N GLN A 34 2.87 17.06 14.16
CA GLN A 34 3.05 15.84 13.35
C GLN A 34 2.14 15.81 12.11
N ALA A 35 2.65 15.20 11.03
CA ALA A 35 1.92 14.89 9.81
C ALA A 35 1.63 13.37 9.74
N TYR A 36 0.38 13.01 9.86
CA TYR A 36 -0.08 11.64 9.77
C TYR A 36 -0.58 11.32 8.36
N THR A 37 -0.35 10.11 7.89
CA THR A 37 -0.94 9.61 6.64
C THR A 37 -1.80 8.37 6.88
N ILE A 38 -2.88 8.25 6.11
CA ILE A 38 -3.83 7.14 6.26
C ILE A 38 -3.33 5.92 5.48
N LEU A 39 -2.68 5.00 6.19
CA LEU A 39 -2.19 3.71 5.68
C LEU A 39 -2.95 2.55 6.33
N GLN A 40 -4.23 2.52 6.07
CA GLN A 40 -5.26 1.75 6.78
C GLN A 40 -5.06 0.23 6.81
N LEU A 41 -4.26 -0.36 5.89
CA LEU A 41 -4.04 -1.81 5.90
C LEU A 41 -3.34 -2.30 7.16
N ARG A 42 -2.55 -1.46 7.82
CA ARG A 42 -1.92 -1.80 9.11
C ARG A 42 -2.93 -2.08 10.21
N LEU A 43 -4.17 -1.55 10.09
CA LEU A 43 -5.26 -1.73 11.07
C LEU A 43 -6.21 -2.86 10.71
N HIS A 44 -5.95 -3.58 9.62
CA HIS A 44 -6.76 -4.73 9.22
C HIS A 44 -6.44 -5.93 10.12
N ASP A 45 -7.43 -6.50 10.79
CA ASP A 45 -7.24 -7.51 11.84
C ASP A 45 -6.41 -8.72 11.37
N ARG A 46 -6.65 -9.23 10.14
CA ARG A 46 -5.87 -10.34 9.57
C ARG A 46 -4.43 -9.94 9.25
N ILE A 47 -4.20 -8.69 8.83
CA ILE A 47 -2.85 -8.18 8.56
C ILE A 47 -2.08 -8.02 9.87
N MET A 48 -2.73 -7.53 10.92
CA MET A 48 -2.11 -7.47 12.26
C MET A 48 -1.77 -8.87 12.79
N ALA A 49 -2.67 -9.83 12.61
CA ALA A 49 -2.41 -11.22 13.02
C ALA A 49 -1.26 -11.84 12.20
N LEU A 50 -1.19 -11.57 10.90
CA LEU A 50 -0.06 -12.00 10.05
C LEU A 50 1.26 -11.42 10.53
N LYS A 51 1.31 -10.10 10.78
CA LYS A 51 2.50 -9.45 11.31
C LYS A 51 2.98 -10.11 12.59
N LYS A 52 2.08 -10.32 13.54
CA LYS A 52 2.39 -11.00 14.81
C LYS A 52 2.96 -12.39 14.56
N LYS A 53 2.34 -13.20 13.69
CA LYS A 53 2.83 -14.54 13.31
C LYS A 53 4.26 -14.49 12.74
N ILE A 54 4.57 -13.51 11.90
CA ILE A 54 5.90 -13.33 11.32
C ILE A 54 6.91 -12.90 12.40
N GLU A 55 6.53 -11.99 13.30
CA GLU A 55 7.37 -11.53 14.40
C GLU A 55 7.69 -12.64 15.41
N GLU A 56 6.76 -13.54 15.65
CA GLU A 56 6.95 -14.71 16.53
C GLU A 56 7.67 -15.88 15.84
N GLY A 57 7.78 -15.84 14.51
CA GLY A 57 8.44 -16.87 13.72
C GLY A 57 9.96 -16.79 13.70
N PRO A 58 10.63 -17.70 12.96
CA PRO A 58 12.08 -17.72 12.82
C PRO A 58 12.60 -16.41 12.24
N LYS A 59 13.59 -15.80 12.89
CA LYS A 59 14.10 -14.45 12.53
C LYS A 59 14.96 -14.43 11.26
N ASP A 60 15.52 -15.58 10.89
CA ASP A 60 16.37 -15.80 9.71
C ASP A 60 15.57 -16.28 8.50
N LYS A 61 14.28 -16.54 8.66
CA LYS A 61 13.43 -17.01 7.58
C LYS A 61 13.18 -15.88 6.56
N ILE A 62 13.37 -16.21 5.28
CA ILE A 62 12.97 -15.39 4.14
C ILE A 62 11.71 -16.00 3.51
N TYR A 63 10.62 -15.24 3.52
CA TYR A 63 9.34 -15.66 2.98
C TYR A 63 9.24 -15.34 1.49
N ASP A 64 8.69 -16.26 0.69
CA ASP A 64 8.34 -16.02 -0.70
C ASP A 64 6.91 -15.50 -0.78
N VAL A 65 6.74 -14.29 -1.31
CA VAL A 65 5.45 -13.59 -1.35
C VAL A 65 5.06 -13.23 -2.77
N ASP A 66 3.84 -13.57 -3.17
CA ASP A 66 3.24 -13.12 -4.41
C ASP A 66 2.03 -12.23 -4.13
N LEU A 67 2.06 -11.02 -4.64
CA LEU A 67 0.97 -10.05 -4.54
C LEU A 67 0.41 -9.73 -5.92
N THR A 68 -0.87 -9.99 -6.12
CA THR A 68 -1.60 -9.52 -7.30
C THR A 68 -2.80 -8.68 -6.88
N TYR A 69 -2.89 -7.48 -7.43
CA TYR A 69 -4.06 -6.64 -7.27
C TYR A 69 -4.47 -6.03 -8.61
N ILE A 70 -5.63 -6.39 -9.09
CA ILE A 70 -6.21 -5.87 -10.33
C ILE A 70 -7.57 -5.27 -10.00
N THR A 71 -7.77 -4.00 -10.32
CA THR A 71 -9.05 -3.34 -10.11
C THR A 71 -9.45 -2.57 -11.37
N SER A 72 -10.33 -3.16 -12.16
CA SER A 72 -10.80 -2.54 -13.41
C SER A 72 -11.38 -1.15 -13.16
N ARG A 73 -10.86 -0.16 -13.87
CA ARG A 73 -11.34 1.22 -13.80
C ARG A 73 -11.98 1.62 -15.12
N GLY A 74 -13.11 2.34 -15.02
CA GLY A 74 -13.79 2.90 -16.18
C GLY A 74 -13.10 4.15 -16.74
N LYS A 75 -13.59 4.64 -17.87
CA LYS A 75 -13.06 5.84 -18.56
C LYS A 75 -12.94 7.07 -17.65
N TRP A 76 -13.85 7.22 -16.68
CA TRP A 76 -13.83 8.30 -15.69
C TRP A 76 -12.52 8.39 -14.90
N TYR A 77 -11.85 7.26 -14.65
CA TYR A 77 -10.60 7.24 -13.92
C TYR A 77 -9.51 8.02 -14.67
N TYR A 78 -9.41 7.77 -15.97
CA TYR A 78 -8.42 8.43 -16.84
C TYR A 78 -8.71 9.90 -17.08
N SER A 79 -9.98 10.31 -16.94
CA SER A 79 -10.39 11.73 -17.06
C SER A 79 -10.29 12.47 -15.72
N SER A 80 -10.06 11.78 -14.61
CA SER A 80 -9.91 12.36 -13.28
C SER A 80 -8.44 12.64 -12.95
N TRP A 81 -8.20 13.41 -11.90
CA TRP A 81 -6.85 13.64 -11.38
C TRP A 81 -6.10 12.34 -11.02
N LYS A 82 -6.83 11.24 -10.71
CA LYS A 82 -6.25 9.93 -10.38
C LYS A 82 -5.58 9.25 -11.56
N GLY A 83 -5.97 9.56 -12.79
CA GLY A 83 -5.35 9.09 -14.02
C GLY A 83 -4.14 9.92 -14.47
N ASP A 84 -3.95 11.09 -13.87
CA ASP A 84 -2.83 11.97 -14.17
C ASP A 84 -1.61 11.60 -13.32
N ILE A 85 -0.54 11.15 -13.95
CA ILE A 85 0.68 10.70 -13.27
C ILE A 85 1.33 11.83 -12.46
N HIS A 86 1.22 13.08 -12.90
CA HIS A 86 1.80 14.24 -12.23
C HIS A 86 1.02 14.62 -10.96
N LYS A 87 -0.27 14.22 -10.86
CA LYS A 87 -1.13 14.52 -9.72
C LYS A 87 -1.27 13.34 -8.75
N ALA A 88 -1.24 12.12 -9.27
CA ALA A 88 -1.48 10.91 -8.46
C ALA A 88 -0.25 10.01 -8.32
N GLY A 89 0.85 10.28 -9.04
CA GLY A 89 2.07 9.49 -9.01
C GLY A 89 1.94 8.11 -9.69
N GLY A 90 0.85 7.88 -10.46
CA GLY A 90 0.60 6.60 -11.13
C GLY A 90 0.12 5.50 -10.20
N ILE A 91 0.07 4.27 -10.73
CA ILE A 91 -0.48 3.10 -10.01
C ILE A 91 0.37 2.74 -8.80
N ALA A 92 1.69 2.76 -8.93
CA ALA A 92 2.60 2.43 -7.84
C ALA A 92 2.36 3.31 -6.61
N THR A 93 2.20 4.61 -6.80
CA THR A 93 2.00 5.59 -5.73
C THR A 93 0.55 5.62 -5.26
N ASN A 94 -0.43 5.69 -6.19
CA ASN A 94 -1.83 5.87 -5.81
C ASN A 94 -2.47 4.60 -5.25
N ILE A 95 -2.12 3.42 -5.78
CA ILE A 95 -2.68 2.13 -5.36
C ILE A 95 -1.63 1.33 -4.59
N GLY A 96 -0.42 1.25 -5.12
CA GLY A 96 0.65 0.42 -4.58
C GLY A 96 1.10 0.82 -3.19
N VAL A 97 1.02 2.10 -2.83
CA VAL A 97 1.46 2.60 -1.52
C VAL A 97 0.88 1.80 -0.36
N HIS A 98 -0.39 1.42 -0.41
CA HIS A 98 -1.03 0.62 0.64
C HIS A 98 -0.39 -0.76 0.79
N PHE A 99 -0.09 -1.41 -0.34
CA PHE A 99 0.49 -2.75 -0.35
C PHE A 99 1.98 -2.72 -0.01
N TYR A 100 2.72 -1.75 -0.54
CA TYR A 100 4.15 -1.61 -0.23
C TYR A 100 4.38 -1.26 1.23
N ASP A 101 3.55 -0.39 1.79
CA ASP A 101 3.56 -0.07 3.21
C ASP A 101 3.25 -1.30 4.07
N MET A 102 2.17 -2.01 3.76
CA MET A 102 1.78 -3.25 4.44
C MET A 102 2.91 -4.28 4.43
N LEU A 103 3.52 -4.52 3.25
CA LEU A 103 4.59 -5.50 3.10
C LEU A 103 5.83 -5.12 3.90
N GLN A 104 6.23 -3.84 3.86
CA GLN A 104 7.36 -3.36 4.66
C GLN A 104 7.08 -3.46 6.16
N TRP A 105 5.87 -3.13 6.58
CA TRP A 105 5.45 -3.22 7.97
C TRP A 105 5.48 -4.65 8.51
N ILE A 106 5.16 -5.65 7.67
CA ILE A 106 5.16 -7.07 8.04
C ILE A 106 6.58 -7.67 7.96
N PHE A 107 7.29 -7.45 6.86
CA PHE A 107 8.51 -8.18 6.50
C PHE A 107 9.81 -7.36 6.61
N GLY A 108 9.72 -6.10 7.03
CA GLY A 108 10.86 -5.22 7.24
C GLY A 108 11.21 -4.35 6.02
N SER A 109 12.30 -3.61 6.15
CA SER A 109 12.73 -2.60 5.18
C SER A 109 13.04 -3.18 3.79
N VAL A 110 12.93 -2.33 2.78
CA VAL A 110 13.33 -2.65 1.40
C VAL A 110 14.85 -2.64 1.30
N GLU A 111 15.43 -3.74 0.83
CA GLU A 111 16.86 -3.89 0.52
C GLU A 111 17.14 -3.72 -0.97
N LYS A 112 16.19 -4.17 -1.81
CA LYS A 112 16.30 -4.06 -3.27
C LYS A 112 14.92 -3.91 -3.91
N ASN A 113 14.83 -3.06 -4.92
CA ASN A 113 13.64 -2.90 -5.77
C ASN A 113 14.02 -3.04 -7.24
N ILE A 114 13.31 -3.90 -7.96
CA ILE A 114 13.46 -4.10 -9.40
C ILE A 114 12.08 -3.92 -10.04
N VAL A 115 11.94 -2.91 -10.88
CA VAL A 115 10.72 -2.68 -11.66
C VAL A 115 10.87 -3.36 -13.01
N HIS A 116 10.00 -4.33 -13.31
CA HIS A 116 9.99 -5.03 -14.59
C HIS A 116 9.04 -4.40 -15.60
N VAL A 117 7.91 -3.90 -15.11
CA VAL A 117 6.90 -3.22 -15.93
C VAL A 117 6.43 -1.97 -15.20
N MET A 118 6.40 -0.86 -15.92
CA MET A 118 5.80 0.39 -15.43
C MET A 118 5.11 1.08 -16.61
N SER A 119 3.79 1.11 -16.57
CA SER A 119 2.96 1.77 -17.58
C SER A 119 1.80 2.53 -16.91
N PHE A 120 1.01 3.22 -17.71
CA PHE A 120 -0.12 4.01 -17.21
C PHE A 120 -1.22 3.15 -16.55
N ASP A 121 -1.30 1.86 -16.88
CA ASP A 121 -2.37 0.95 -16.46
C ASP A 121 -1.89 -0.25 -15.62
N ARG A 122 -0.56 -0.44 -15.48
CA ARG A 122 0.00 -1.57 -14.70
C ARG A 122 1.43 -1.29 -14.21
N VAL A 123 1.77 -1.96 -13.12
CA VAL A 123 3.13 -2.02 -12.60
C VAL A 123 3.42 -3.43 -12.10
N ALA A 124 4.61 -3.92 -12.38
CA ALA A 124 5.08 -5.22 -11.88
C ALA A 124 6.56 -5.15 -11.53
N GLY A 125 6.96 -5.92 -10.53
CA GLY A 125 8.35 -5.94 -10.12
C GLY A 125 8.63 -6.93 -9.01
N PHE A 126 9.81 -6.76 -8.45
CA PHE A 126 10.33 -7.56 -7.37
C PHE A 126 10.87 -6.65 -6.26
N LEU A 127 10.52 -6.95 -5.01
CA LEU A 127 11.08 -6.32 -3.82
C LEU A 127 11.81 -7.38 -2.99
N GLN A 128 13.08 -7.12 -2.70
CA GLN A 128 13.77 -7.79 -1.61
C GLN A 128 13.52 -6.98 -0.35
N LEU A 129 12.81 -7.57 0.60
CA LEU A 129 12.65 -7.05 1.95
C LEU A 129 13.57 -7.81 2.90
N LYS A 130 13.78 -7.27 4.10
CA LYS A 130 14.62 -7.91 5.12
C LYS A 130 14.25 -9.38 5.35
N ASN A 131 12.96 -9.70 5.42
CA ASN A 131 12.47 -11.05 5.69
C ASN A 131 11.56 -11.61 4.56
N ALA A 132 11.54 -11.01 3.36
CA ALA A 132 10.76 -11.54 2.26
C ALA A 132 11.32 -11.21 0.87
N ARG A 133 11.00 -12.08 -0.08
CA ARG A 133 11.14 -11.87 -1.52
C ARG A 133 9.74 -11.73 -2.10
N VAL A 134 9.42 -10.54 -2.61
CA VAL A 134 8.06 -10.22 -3.05
C VAL A 134 8.02 -10.03 -4.55
N ARG A 135 7.21 -10.80 -5.26
CA ARG A 135 6.79 -10.52 -6.64
C ARG A 135 5.46 -9.81 -6.59
N TYR A 136 5.34 -8.68 -7.26
CA TYR A 136 4.09 -7.92 -7.26
C TYR A 136 3.61 -7.61 -8.67
N PHE A 137 2.29 -7.62 -8.84
CA PHE A 137 1.59 -7.16 -10.04
C PHE A 137 0.36 -6.35 -9.63
N LEU A 138 0.31 -5.08 -10.05
CA LEU A 138 -0.82 -4.18 -9.81
C LEU A 138 -1.32 -3.66 -11.15
N SER A 139 -2.65 -3.67 -11.37
CA SER A 139 -3.23 -3.17 -12.61
C SER A 139 -4.62 -2.55 -12.40
N ILE A 140 -4.94 -1.57 -13.25
CA ILE A 140 -6.29 -1.00 -13.39
C ILE A 140 -6.96 -1.41 -14.71
N ASN A 141 -6.32 -2.26 -15.50
CA ASN A 141 -6.79 -2.70 -16.80
C ASN A 141 -7.64 -3.97 -16.66
N ALA A 142 -8.89 -3.91 -17.16
CA ALA A 142 -9.80 -5.05 -17.16
C ALA A 142 -9.26 -6.26 -17.91
N ALA A 143 -8.45 -6.05 -18.96
CA ALA A 143 -7.84 -7.14 -19.73
C ALA A 143 -6.82 -7.98 -18.92
N CYS A 144 -6.37 -7.48 -17.77
CA CYS A 144 -5.49 -8.23 -16.86
C CYS A 144 -6.26 -9.13 -15.87
N LEU A 145 -7.59 -9.01 -15.81
CA LEU A 145 -8.39 -9.88 -14.92
C LEU A 145 -8.32 -11.33 -15.38
N PRO A 146 -8.11 -12.28 -14.46
CA PRO A 146 -8.13 -13.69 -14.79
C PRO A 146 -9.54 -14.15 -15.21
N PRO A 147 -9.68 -15.18 -16.07
CA PRO A 147 -10.96 -15.61 -16.63
C PRO A 147 -12.03 -15.91 -15.57
N ASN A 148 -11.68 -16.51 -14.46
CA ASN A 148 -12.61 -16.82 -13.36
C ASN A 148 -13.18 -15.55 -12.68
N ALA A 149 -12.41 -14.49 -12.60
CA ALA A 149 -12.89 -13.21 -12.07
C ALA A 149 -13.83 -12.52 -13.05
N VAL A 150 -13.55 -12.59 -14.36
CA VAL A 150 -14.40 -12.06 -15.43
C VAL A 150 -15.75 -12.78 -15.46
N GLN A 151 -15.76 -14.11 -15.37
CA GLN A 151 -16.99 -14.91 -15.34
C GLN A 151 -17.89 -14.58 -14.12
N GLY A 152 -17.28 -14.20 -13.00
CA GLY A 152 -18.01 -13.76 -11.81
C GLY A 152 -18.42 -12.29 -11.81
N GLU A 153 -18.30 -11.57 -12.94
CA GLU A 153 -18.56 -10.11 -13.08
C GLU A 153 -17.76 -9.25 -12.08
N LYS A 154 -16.70 -9.79 -11.52
CA LYS A 154 -15.86 -9.09 -10.55
C LYS A 154 -14.98 -8.06 -11.26
N LYS A 155 -15.01 -6.84 -10.76
CA LYS A 155 -14.13 -5.75 -11.24
C LYS A 155 -12.79 -5.69 -10.51
N THR A 156 -12.63 -6.49 -9.46
CA THR A 156 -11.43 -6.53 -8.63
C THR A 156 -11.01 -7.96 -8.38
N TYR A 157 -9.73 -8.21 -8.57
CA TYR A 157 -9.05 -9.46 -8.23
C TYR A 157 -7.89 -9.13 -7.30
N ARG A 158 -7.82 -9.79 -6.16
CA ARG A 158 -6.78 -9.59 -5.16
C ARG A 158 -6.34 -10.94 -4.64
N THR A 159 -5.04 -11.19 -4.70
CA THR A 159 -4.43 -12.36 -4.07
C THR A 159 -3.14 -11.97 -3.39
N LEU A 160 -2.88 -12.58 -2.26
CA LEU A 160 -1.62 -12.57 -1.56
C LEU A 160 -1.30 -14.01 -1.20
N SER A 161 -0.16 -14.53 -1.63
CA SER A 161 0.32 -15.82 -1.16
C SER A 161 1.66 -15.68 -0.44
N ILE A 162 1.87 -16.53 0.55
CA ILE A 162 3.09 -16.55 1.38
C ILE A 162 3.57 -17.99 1.40
N ASP A 163 4.78 -18.24 0.89
CA ASP A 163 5.34 -19.59 0.72
C ASP A 163 4.40 -20.53 -0.04
N GLY A 164 3.67 -20.01 -1.03
CA GLY A 164 2.72 -20.75 -1.86
C GLY A 164 1.32 -20.93 -1.24
N GLU A 165 1.11 -20.54 0.02
CA GLU A 165 -0.20 -20.59 0.67
C GLU A 165 -0.95 -19.27 0.49
N GLU A 166 -2.21 -19.34 0.04
CA GLU A 166 -3.06 -18.15 -0.12
C GLU A 166 -3.41 -17.54 1.24
N PHE A 167 -3.16 -16.24 1.36
CA PHE A 167 -3.55 -15.44 2.52
C PHE A 167 -4.75 -14.57 2.18
N GLU A 168 -5.91 -14.95 2.67
CA GLU A 168 -7.17 -14.26 2.39
C GLU A 168 -7.35 -13.05 3.32
N PHE A 169 -7.55 -11.86 2.75
CA PHE A 169 -7.82 -10.62 3.47
C PHE A 169 -8.77 -9.67 2.71
N SER A 170 -9.64 -10.23 1.87
CA SER A 170 -10.59 -9.44 1.04
C SER A 170 -11.76 -8.86 1.83
N GLN A 171 -11.98 -9.29 3.07
CA GLN A 171 -13.04 -8.80 3.96
C GLN A 171 -12.44 -7.94 5.07
N GLY A 172 -13.28 -7.17 5.77
CA GLY A 172 -12.82 -6.41 6.94
C GLY A 172 -12.29 -5.01 6.63
N PHE A 173 -12.57 -4.47 5.45
CA PHE A 173 -12.17 -3.10 5.06
C PHE A 173 -13.11 -2.01 5.58
N THR A 174 -14.30 -2.40 6.05
CA THR A 174 -15.26 -1.48 6.64
C THR A 174 -14.65 -0.85 7.88
N GLU A 175 -14.80 0.46 8.03
CA GLU A 175 -14.34 1.23 9.20
C GLU A 175 -12.81 1.38 9.39
N LEU A 176 -11.96 0.86 8.51
CA LEU A 176 -10.50 1.04 8.65
C LEU A 176 -10.09 2.52 8.66
N HIS A 177 -10.79 3.36 7.90
CA HIS A 177 -10.60 4.82 7.95
C HIS A 177 -10.96 5.37 9.33
N THR A 178 -12.11 5.02 9.86
CA THR A 178 -12.56 5.44 11.21
C THR A 178 -11.56 5.00 12.27
N LYS A 179 -11.12 3.75 12.23
CA LYS A 179 -10.06 3.21 13.12
C LYS A 179 -8.76 4.02 12.99
N SER A 180 -8.36 4.41 11.77
CA SER A 180 -7.14 5.22 11.55
C SER A 180 -7.26 6.57 12.23
N TYR A 181 -8.37 7.29 12.04
CA TYR A 181 -8.60 8.57 12.71
C TYR A 181 -8.63 8.43 14.24
N GLN A 182 -9.29 7.40 14.76
CA GLN A 182 -9.37 7.18 16.21
C GLN A 182 -7.98 6.96 16.82
N LYS A 183 -7.12 6.17 16.16
CA LYS A 183 -5.75 5.94 16.64
C LYS A 183 -4.90 7.22 16.61
N ILE A 184 -4.93 7.95 15.52
CA ILE A 184 -4.20 9.22 15.40
C ILE A 184 -4.66 10.20 16.49
N LEU A 185 -5.97 10.31 16.74
CA LEU A 185 -6.50 11.20 17.78
C LEU A 185 -6.16 10.72 19.20
N ALA A 186 -5.88 9.42 19.37
CA ALA A 186 -5.40 8.87 20.64
C ALA A 186 -3.88 9.02 20.82
N GLY A 187 -3.16 9.51 19.81
CA GLY A 187 -1.69 9.64 19.83
C GLY A 187 -0.94 8.34 19.51
N GLU A 188 -1.61 7.42 18.80
CA GLU A 188 -1.05 6.10 18.42
C GLU A 188 -0.70 6.03 16.93
#